data_5524c7910560e4a21067461dffd81000
#
_entry.id   5524c7910560e4a21067461dffd81000
#
_cell.length_a   1.000
_cell.length_b   1.000
_cell.length_c   1.000
_cell.angle_alpha   90.00
_cell.angle_beta   90.00
_cell.angle_gamma   90.00
#
_symmetry.space_group_name_H-M   'P 1'
#
loop_
_entity.id
_entity.type
_entity.pdbx_description
1 polymer ?
#
loop_
_entity_poly.entity_id
_entity_poly.type
_entity_poly.pdbx_seq_one_letter_code
_entity_poly.pdbx_strand_id
1 'polypeptide(L)'
;MYFKLMQKIVALITALIATIIPAEPVEGIDPTLPLMNVNPNEIAEAVLSQDMTIMSYNVKISGDGLRDPEKRAPIIIETILTETPDSFGLQEADKAWVERIAAGLTDYDYIAKYRDDGVAEGESSAIFYLKDKYELVDSGSFWLSETPDEASMGWDAVCNRITSYAILKDKTTGFVYAHFNTHLDHEGAVAQAESIALISAYIAEIAPDIPVVLTGDFNFPEGSYNYETVLKTGLKDSKYMATEYDDHATYHGYHVIITDAKPIDYVFVNGYCSSVKSYSINTDFNHHILASDHFPITVE
;
A
#
# COMPACT_ATOMS: atom_id res chain seq x y z
N MET A 1 -4.71 -7.29 30.30
CA MET A 1 -3.36 -6.91 30.74
C MET A 1 -2.74 -5.89 29.80
N TYR A 2 -2.97 -5.99 28.51
CA TYR A 2 -2.51 -5.07 27.45
C TYR A 2 -2.99 -3.62 27.60
N PHE A 3 -4.26 -3.39 27.94
CA PHE A 3 -4.82 -2.03 28.06
C PHE A 3 -4.12 -1.18 29.15
N LYS A 4 -3.62 -1.80 30.23
CA LYS A 4 -2.87 -1.10 31.28
C LYS A 4 -1.41 -0.81 30.88
N LEU A 5 -0.85 -1.55 29.95
CA LEU A 5 0.49 -1.29 29.42
C LEU A 5 0.46 -0.12 28.44
N MET A 6 -0.54 -0.05 27.57
CA MET A 6 -0.76 1.07 26.64
C MET A 6 -0.96 2.40 27.37
N GLN A 7 -1.75 2.42 28.45
CA GLN A 7 -1.91 3.64 29.26
C GLN A 7 -0.61 4.11 29.94
N LYS A 8 0.31 3.19 30.26
CA LYS A 8 1.62 3.55 30.82
C LYS A 8 2.59 4.09 29.78
N ILE A 9 2.52 3.58 28.54
CA ILE A 9 3.37 4.06 27.43
C ILE A 9 2.93 5.47 27.01
N VAL A 10 1.64 5.73 26.89
CA VAL A 10 1.11 7.07 26.58
C VAL A 10 1.49 8.06 27.68
N ALA A 11 1.40 7.68 28.96
CA ALA A 11 1.80 8.54 30.08
C ALA A 11 3.32 8.82 30.10
N LEU A 12 4.16 7.88 29.65
CA LEU A 12 5.62 8.07 29.55
C LEU A 12 6.02 9.03 28.43
N ILE A 13 5.33 8.95 27.28
CA ILE A 13 5.56 9.83 26.13
C ILE A 13 5.13 11.27 26.46
N THR A 14 4.01 11.44 27.14
CA THR A 14 3.53 12.78 27.56
C THR A 14 4.48 13.42 28.62
N ALA A 15 5.12 12.63 29.46
CA ALA A 15 6.09 13.11 30.42
C ALA A 15 7.46 13.47 29.79
N LEU A 16 7.83 12.85 28.66
CA LEU A 16 9.10 13.12 27.98
C LEU A 16 9.04 14.43 27.17
N ILE A 17 7.87 14.82 26.67
CA ILE A 17 7.66 16.08 25.96
C ILE A 17 7.72 17.30 26.89
N ALA A 18 7.52 17.13 28.21
CA ALA A 18 7.54 18.20 29.21
C ALA A 18 8.94 18.61 29.65
N THR A 19 10.02 17.96 29.20
CA THR A 19 11.41 18.29 29.58
C THR A 19 12.21 18.78 28.37
N ILE A 20 11.65 19.64 27.52
CA ILE A 20 12.44 20.37 26.53
C ILE A 20 13.14 21.51 27.26
N ILE A 21 14.46 21.38 27.40
CA ILE A 21 15.39 22.41 27.85
C ILE A 21 15.19 23.63 26.96
N PRO A 22 15.02 24.85 27.49
CA PRO A 22 14.98 26.05 26.68
C PRO A 22 16.31 26.20 25.95
N ALA A 23 16.23 26.23 24.60
CA ALA A 23 17.40 26.47 23.79
C ALA A 23 17.98 27.86 24.11
N GLU A 24 19.28 27.94 24.44
CA GLU A 24 19.99 29.20 24.54
C GLU A 24 19.92 29.94 23.19
N PRO A 25 19.82 31.26 23.15
CA PRO A 25 19.76 32.02 21.89
C PRO A 25 21.05 31.83 21.10
N VAL A 26 20.93 31.38 19.86
CA VAL A 26 22.05 31.30 18.91
C VAL A 26 22.45 32.73 18.55
N GLU A 27 23.61 33.18 19.02
CA GLU A 27 24.20 34.48 18.60
C GLU A 27 24.54 34.45 17.12
N GLY A 28 24.00 35.39 16.35
CA GLY A 28 24.41 35.64 14.96
C GLY A 28 23.31 35.81 13.93
N ILE A 29 22.03 35.86 14.30
CA ILE A 29 20.94 36.15 13.37
C ILE A 29 20.67 37.66 13.42
N ASP A 30 20.90 38.37 12.29
CA ASP A 30 20.52 39.77 12.10
C ASP A 30 18.99 39.92 12.18
N PRO A 31 18.45 40.62 13.20
CA PRO A 31 17.00 40.74 13.34
C PRO A 31 16.37 41.72 12.33
N THR A 32 17.13 42.28 11.40
CA THR A 32 16.65 43.23 10.40
C THR A 32 16.45 42.62 9.00
N LEU A 33 16.77 41.33 8.81
CA LEU A 33 16.42 40.65 7.58
C LEU A 33 14.87 40.53 7.49
N PRO A 34 14.29 41.01 6.37
CA PRO A 34 12.85 40.86 6.19
C PRO A 34 12.54 39.38 6.14
N LEU A 35 11.80 38.89 7.16
CA LEU A 35 11.17 37.59 7.10
C LEU A 35 10.38 37.57 5.78
N MET A 36 10.76 36.72 4.86
CA MET A 36 9.89 36.45 3.72
C MET A 36 8.54 36.07 4.32
N ASN A 37 7.53 36.85 3.99
CA ASN A 37 6.14 36.63 4.39
C ASN A 37 5.61 35.43 3.58
N VAL A 38 6.19 34.25 3.84
CA VAL A 38 5.71 32.99 3.26
C VAL A 38 4.52 32.60 4.10
N ASN A 39 3.36 32.65 3.49
CA ASN A 39 2.13 32.21 4.14
C ASN A 39 2.28 30.74 4.56
N PRO A 40 2.22 30.40 5.85
CA PRO A 40 2.37 29.02 6.29
C PRO A 40 1.37 28.06 5.64
N ASN A 41 0.20 28.56 5.23
CA ASN A 41 -0.80 27.78 4.53
C ASN A 41 -0.40 27.51 3.07
N GLU A 42 0.29 28.43 2.40
CA GLU A 42 0.80 28.22 1.03
C GLU A 42 1.94 27.19 1.00
N ILE A 43 2.80 27.17 2.03
CA ILE A 43 3.82 26.13 2.17
C ILE A 43 3.17 24.78 2.47
N ALA A 44 2.16 24.74 3.34
CA ALA A 44 1.42 23.52 3.64
C ALA A 44 0.65 22.99 2.42
N GLU A 45 -0.01 23.87 1.63
CA GLU A 45 -0.70 23.46 0.40
C GLU A 45 0.27 23.01 -0.69
N ALA A 46 1.40 23.66 -0.87
CA ALA A 46 2.40 23.27 -1.88
C ALA A 46 3.09 21.93 -1.55
N VAL A 47 3.17 21.55 -0.27
CA VAL A 47 3.76 20.30 0.19
C VAL A 47 2.72 19.15 0.23
N LEU A 48 1.42 19.47 0.23
CA LEU A 48 0.33 18.50 0.39
C LEU A 48 -0.34 18.07 -0.92
N SER A 49 -0.05 18.68 -2.06
CA SER A 49 -0.61 18.27 -3.34
C SER A 49 0.48 17.80 -4.30
N GLN A 50 0.59 16.50 -4.46
CA GLN A 50 1.40 15.90 -5.50
C GLN A 50 0.55 14.91 -6.28
N ASP A 51 0.55 15.08 -7.61
CA ASP A 51 -0.07 14.11 -8.50
C ASP A 51 0.79 12.82 -8.47
N MET A 52 0.14 11.71 -8.22
CA MET A 52 0.77 10.40 -8.12
C MET A 52 -0.10 9.35 -8.80
N THR A 53 0.55 8.39 -9.44
CA THR A 53 -0.10 7.19 -9.96
C THR A 53 0.24 6.00 -9.09
N ILE A 54 -0.78 5.35 -8.54
CA ILE A 54 -0.64 4.16 -7.67
C ILE A 54 -1.31 2.97 -8.34
N MET A 55 -0.66 1.80 -8.29
CA MET A 55 -1.25 0.57 -8.83
C MET A 55 -1.31 -0.54 -7.77
N SER A 56 -2.33 -1.39 -7.86
CA SER A 56 -2.43 -2.67 -7.15
C SER A 56 -2.59 -3.80 -8.16
N TYR A 57 -1.80 -4.87 -8.03
CA TYR A 57 -1.87 -5.98 -8.98
C TYR A 57 -1.58 -7.34 -8.32
N ASN A 58 -2.58 -8.19 -8.20
CA ASN A 58 -2.38 -9.61 -7.91
C ASN A 58 -1.89 -10.31 -9.18
N VAL A 59 -0.65 -10.84 -9.15
CA VAL A 59 0.00 -11.40 -10.35
C VAL A 59 -0.23 -12.89 -10.55
N LYS A 60 -0.95 -13.55 -9.65
CA LYS A 60 -1.16 -15.00 -9.61
C LYS A 60 0.13 -15.80 -9.57
N ILE A 61 0.43 -16.39 -8.43
CA ILE A 61 1.71 -17.07 -8.17
C ILE A 61 2.00 -18.22 -9.16
N SER A 62 1.02 -19.03 -9.50
CA SER A 62 1.20 -20.27 -10.25
C SER A 62 0.35 -20.32 -11.52
N GLY A 63 0.66 -21.27 -12.37
CA GLY A 63 -0.07 -21.60 -13.57
C GLY A 63 0.74 -22.50 -14.49
N ASP A 64 0.09 -23.08 -15.48
CA ASP A 64 0.69 -23.93 -16.50
C ASP A 64 0.27 -23.53 -17.93
N GLY A 65 0.93 -24.07 -18.91
CA GLY A 65 0.59 -23.81 -20.31
C GLY A 65 0.73 -22.34 -20.71
N LEU A 66 -0.38 -21.67 -21.06
CA LEU A 66 -0.41 -20.24 -21.35
C LEU A 66 -0.40 -19.39 -20.08
N ARG A 67 -0.74 -19.97 -18.94
CA ARG A 67 -0.75 -19.30 -17.62
C ARG A 67 0.56 -19.45 -16.86
N ASP A 68 1.58 -20.03 -17.50
CA ASP A 68 2.93 -20.13 -16.95
C ASP A 68 3.47 -18.74 -16.61
N PRO A 69 4.02 -18.52 -15.39
CA PRO A 69 4.61 -17.26 -14.97
C PRO A 69 5.62 -16.67 -15.97
N GLU A 70 6.43 -17.50 -16.62
CA GLU A 70 7.41 -17.02 -17.61
C GLU A 70 6.76 -16.40 -18.85
N LYS A 71 5.56 -16.85 -19.23
CA LYS A 71 4.80 -16.29 -20.34
C LYS A 71 3.99 -15.06 -19.97
N ARG A 72 3.55 -14.98 -18.70
CA ARG A 72 2.71 -13.90 -18.20
C ARG A 72 3.53 -12.68 -17.75
N ALA A 73 4.72 -12.90 -17.22
CA ALA A 73 5.54 -11.82 -16.70
C ALA A 73 5.85 -10.70 -17.72
N PRO A 74 6.18 -10.98 -19.00
CA PRO A 74 6.37 -9.92 -19.98
C PRO A 74 5.12 -9.04 -20.16
N ILE A 75 3.91 -9.62 -20.10
CA ILE A 75 2.65 -8.90 -20.24
C ILE A 75 2.40 -8.03 -18.98
N ILE A 76 2.63 -8.58 -17.79
CA ILE A 76 2.52 -7.84 -16.53
C ILE A 76 3.50 -6.66 -16.51
N ILE A 77 4.75 -6.89 -16.93
CA ILE A 77 5.77 -5.84 -17.03
C ILE A 77 5.33 -4.75 -18.02
N GLU A 78 4.82 -5.14 -19.20
CA GLU A 78 4.31 -4.20 -20.20
C GLU A 78 3.14 -3.38 -19.65
N THR A 79 2.21 -3.99 -18.92
CA THR A 79 1.10 -3.29 -18.26
C THR A 79 1.63 -2.25 -17.28
N ILE A 80 2.57 -2.62 -16.40
CA ILE A 80 3.16 -1.69 -15.44
C ILE A 80 3.91 -0.55 -16.14
N LEU A 81 4.67 -0.84 -17.21
CA LEU A 81 5.37 0.17 -17.99
C LEU A 81 4.41 1.11 -18.74
N THR A 82 3.23 0.64 -19.12
CA THR A 82 2.21 1.45 -19.79
C THR A 82 1.53 2.40 -18.80
N GLU A 83 1.18 1.92 -17.62
CA GLU A 83 0.54 2.68 -16.55
C GLU A 83 1.52 3.63 -15.84
N THR A 84 2.82 3.32 -15.87
CA THR A 84 3.89 4.10 -15.25
C THR A 84 3.63 4.56 -13.81
N PRO A 85 3.23 3.65 -12.89
CA PRO A 85 2.89 4.05 -11.53
C PRO A 85 4.10 4.58 -10.77
N ASP A 86 3.88 5.58 -9.92
CA ASP A 86 4.90 6.08 -8.98
C ASP A 86 5.33 5.01 -7.99
N SER A 87 4.37 4.26 -7.48
CA SER A 87 4.59 3.02 -6.74
C SER A 87 3.44 2.05 -6.93
N PHE A 88 3.71 0.76 -6.73
CA PHE A 88 2.67 -0.26 -6.85
C PHE A 88 2.89 -1.42 -5.90
N GLY A 89 1.78 -2.02 -5.48
CA GLY A 89 1.73 -3.23 -4.66
C GLY A 89 1.46 -4.47 -5.51
N LEU A 90 2.25 -5.53 -5.27
CA LEU A 90 2.01 -6.86 -5.85
C LEU A 90 1.50 -7.83 -4.81
N GLN A 91 0.56 -8.68 -5.19
CA GLN A 91 0.10 -9.80 -4.39
C GLN A 91 0.35 -11.10 -5.15
N GLU A 92 0.44 -12.21 -4.44
CA GLU A 92 0.83 -13.54 -4.93
C GLU A 92 2.22 -13.59 -5.60
N ALA A 93 3.08 -12.63 -5.29
CA ALA A 93 4.45 -12.60 -5.83
C ALA A 93 5.41 -13.36 -4.91
N ASP A 94 5.80 -14.58 -5.30
CA ASP A 94 6.91 -15.27 -4.68
C ASP A 94 8.26 -14.64 -5.10
N LYS A 95 9.35 -15.17 -4.57
CA LYS A 95 10.70 -14.64 -4.86
C LYS A 95 11.01 -14.64 -6.36
N ALA A 96 10.61 -15.68 -7.08
CA ALA A 96 10.87 -15.78 -8.52
C ALA A 96 10.05 -14.72 -9.30
N TRP A 97 8.82 -14.41 -8.87
CA TRP A 97 8.03 -13.34 -9.42
C TRP A 97 8.66 -11.98 -9.18
N VAL A 98 9.02 -11.67 -7.92
CA VAL A 98 9.63 -10.40 -7.56
C VAL A 98 10.91 -10.16 -8.36
N GLU A 99 11.82 -11.15 -8.42
CA GLU A 99 13.08 -11.06 -9.17
C GLU A 99 12.84 -10.89 -10.68
N ARG A 100 11.85 -11.58 -11.24
CA ARG A 100 11.50 -11.49 -12.67
C ARG A 100 10.93 -10.12 -13.04
N ILE A 101 10.04 -9.58 -12.21
CA ILE A 101 9.47 -8.25 -12.42
C ILE A 101 10.55 -7.17 -12.24
N ALA A 102 11.37 -7.26 -11.21
CA ALA A 102 12.48 -6.34 -10.98
C ALA A 102 13.50 -6.33 -12.13
N ALA A 103 13.78 -7.48 -12.73
CA ALA A 103 14.66 -7.57 -13.91
C ALA A 103 14.09 -6.85 -15.14
N GLY A 104 12.77 -6.79 -15.28
CA GLY A 104 12.09 -6.10 -16.39
C GLY A 104 11.81 -4.62 -16.13
N LEU A 105 11.81 -4.19 -14.87
CA LEU A 105 11.46 -2.83 -14.43
C LEU A 105 12.68 -2.12 -13.84
N THR A 106 13.68 -1.82 -14.68
CA THR A 106 14.98 -1.28 -14.24
C THR A 106 14.91 0.11 -13.60
N ASP A 107 13.82 0.84 -13.79
CA ASP A 107 13.60 2.17 -13.21
C ASP A 107 12.96 2.13 -11.82
N TYR A 108 12.57 0.93 -11.37
CA TYR A 108 11.99 0.69 -10.06
C TYR A 108 12.99 0.05 -9.11
N ASP A 109 12.87 0.38 -7.84
CA ASP A 109 13.40 -0.37 -6.72
C ASP A 109 12.23 -0.97 -5.95
N TYR A 110 12.50 -1.90 -5.01
CA TYR A 110 11.42 -2.59 -4.32
C TYR A 110 11.79 -3.00 -2.89
N ILE A 111 10.75 -3.24 -2.10
CA ILE A 111 10.81 -3.97 -0.84
C ILE A 111 10.00 -5.26 -0.97
N ALA A 112 10.51 -6.35 -0.43
CA ALA A 112 9.80 -7.62 -0.37
C ALA A 112 10.22 -8.41 0.87
N LYS A 113 9.23 -8.93 1.58
CA LYS A 113 9.40 -9.89 2.66
C LYS A 113 8.42 -11.04 2.41
N TYR A 114 8.87 -12.27 2.60
CA TYR A 114 8.11 -13.46 2.23
C TYR A 114 7.37 -14.03 3.45
N ARG A 115 6.11 -14.41 3.25
CA ARG A 115 5.18 -14.66 4.36
C ARG A 115 5.47 -15.89 5.21
N ASP A 116 6.18 -16.92 4.68
CA ASP A 116 6.34 -18.19 5.38
C ASP A 116 7.60 -18.25 6.24
N ASP A 117 8.67 -17.52 5.88
CA ASP A 117 9.92 -17.48 6.65
C ASP A 117 10.51 -16.08 6.86
N GLY A 118 9.92 -15.07 6.22
CA GLY A 118 10.43 -13.70 6.24
C GLY A 118 11.62 -13.44 5.31
N VAL A 119 12.11 -14.45 4.58
CA VAL A 119 13.36 -14.39 3.79
C VAL A 119 13.17 -14.76 2.33
N ALA A 120 12.53 -15.89 2.03
CA ALA A 120 12.45 -16.41 0.67
C ALA A 120 11.25 -17.32 0.39
N GLU A 121 10.60 -17.84 1.43
CA GLU A 121 9.53 -18.83 1.29
C GLU A 121 8.15 -18.18 1.35
N GLY A 122 7.28 -18.65 0.47
CA GLY A 122 5.91 -18.14 0.32
C GLY A 122 5.82 -16.89 -0.56
N GLU A 123 4.65 -16.27 -0.53
CA GLU A 123 4.36 -15.06 -1.29
C GLU A 123 4.78 -13.80 -0.52
N SER A 124 5.00 -12.73 -1.25
CA SER A 124 5.25 -11.39 -0.72
C SER A 124 4.09 -10.45 -1.06
N SER A 125 3.83 -9.50 -0.18
CA SER A 125 3.10 -8.27 -0.50
C SER A 125 4.12 -7.18 -0.86
N ALA A 126 4.82 -7.37 -2.00
CA ALA A 126 5.92 -6.50 -2.41
C ALA A 126 5.42 -5.10 -2.79
N ILE A 127 6.26 -4.09 -2.55
CA ILE A 127 6.02 -2.71 -2.99
C ILE A 127 7.18 -2.29 -3.89
N PHE A 128 6.87 -1.85 -5.10
CA PHE A 128 7.81 -1.26 -6.04
C PHE A 128 7.60 0.25 -6.12
N TYR A 129 8.66 1.02 -6.36
CA TYR A 129 8.61 2.47 -6.49
C TYR A 129 9.67 3.00 -7.45
N LEU A 130 9.39 4.12 -8.11
CA LEU A 130 10.32 4.79 -9.04
C LEU A 130 11.56 5.27 -8.26
N LYS A 131 12.69 4.56 -8.42
CA LYS A 131 13.91 4.80 -7.65
C LYS A 131 14.57 6.15 -7.91
N ASP A 132 14.40 6.71 -9.11
CA ASP A 132 14.96 8.01 -9.44
C ASP A 132 14.11 9.18 -8.88
N LYS A 133 12.79 8.96 -8.73
CA LYS A 133 11.86 9.94 -8.16
C LYS A 133 11.84 9.90 -6.64
N TYR A 134 11.89 8.72 -6.04
CA TYR A 134 11.70 8.55 -4.59
C TYR A 134 12.94 8.05 -3.87
N GLU A 135 13.12 8.56 -2.66
CA GLU A 135 14.01 8.03 -1.62
C GLU A 135 13.19 7.15 -0.68
N LEU A 136 13.65 5.93 -0.40
CA LEU A 136 13.09 5.08 0.64
C LEU A 136 13.57 5.57 2.01
N VAL A 137 12.67 6.12 2.80
CA VAL A 137 12.97 6.68 4.14
C VAL A 137 12.93 5.60 5.19
N ASP A 138 11.90 4.73 5.13
CA ASP A 138 11.70 3.60 6.02
C ASP A 138 10.89 2.51 5.33
N SER A 139 11.03 1.27 5.78
CA SER A 139 10.24 0.16 5.28
C SER A 139 10.22 -1.00 6.26
N GLY A 140 9.18 -1.80 6.18
CA GLY A 140 9.06 -2.99 6.99
C GLY A 140 7.92 -3.88 6.53
N SER A 141 7.72 -4.96 7.27
CA SER A 141 6.60 -5.86 7.07
C SER A 141 6.25 -6.53 8.38
N PHE A 142 4.99 -6.83 8.58
CA PHE A 142 4.47 -7.50 9.75
C PHE A 142 3.46 -8.58 9.34
N TRP A 143 3.41 -9.67 10.10
CA TRP A 143 2.46 -10.76 9.86
C TRP A 143 1.09 -10.39 10.40
N LEU A 144 0.08 -10.81 9.67
CA LEU A 144 -1.32 -10.62 10.03
C LEU A 144 -1.75 -11.73 10.97
N SER A 145 -1.30 -11.62 12.22
CA SER A 145 -1.52 -12.60 13.28
C SER A 145 -1.43 -11.95 14.66
N GLU A 146 -1.66 -12.74 15.70
CA GLU A 146 -1.47 -12.36 17.10
C GLU A 146 0.01 -12.14 17.47
N THR A 147 0.96 -12.56 16.61
CA THR A 147 2.41 -12.39 16.75
C THR A 147 3.00 -11.74 15.50
N PRO A 148 2.76 -10.43 15.27
CA PRO A 148 3.08 -9.76 14.00
C PRO A 148 4.59 -9.63 13.70
N ASP A 149 5.45 -9.84 14.68
CA ASP A 149 6.90 -9.70 14.53
C ASP A 149 7.59 -10.98 14.00
N GLU A 150 6.87 -12.09 13.93
CA GLU A 150 7.40 -13.39 13.50
C GLU A 150 6.45 -14.10 12.52
N ALA A 151 7.02 -14.99 11.67
CA ALA A 151 6.25 -15.76 10.71
C ALA A 151 5.21 -16.63 11.41
N SER A 152 3.95 -16.26 11.27
CA SER A 152 2.84 -16.90 11.97
C SER A 152 1.53 -16.77 11.20
N MET A 153 0.64 -17.71 11.42
CA MET A 153 -0.72 -17.73 10.89
C MET A 153 -1.67 -17.22 11.98
N GLY A 154 -2.47 -16.21 11.66
CA GLY A 154 -3.36 -15.56 12.62
C GLY A 154 -4.79 -16.08 12.61
N TRP A 155 -5.41 -16.12 13.78
CA TRP A 155 -6.85 -16.39 13.98
C TRP A 155 -7.34 -17.65 13.26
N ASP A 156 -8.32 -17.49 12.36
CA ASP A 156 -8.88 -18.57 11.55
C ASP A 156 -8.34 -18.58 10.10
N ALA A 157 -7.20 -17.94 9.84
CA ALA A 157 -6.56 -17.94 8.53
C ALA A 157 -6.13 -19.34 8.11
N VAL A 158 -6.08 -19.58 6.79
CA VAL A 158 -5.64 -20.88 6.22
C VAL A 158 -4.20 -20.85 5.73
N CYS A 159 -3.56 -19.68 5.74
CA CYS A 159 -2.14 -19.50 5.44
C CYS A 159 -1.59 -18.24 6.13
N ASN A 160 -0.26 -18.14 6.19
CA ASN A 160 0.37 -16.92 6.67
C ASN A 160 0.03 -15.75 5.75
N ARG A 161 -0.26 -14.58 6.33
CA ARG A 161 -0.51 -13.34 5.62
C ARG A 161 0.39 -12.23 6.15
N ILE A 162 0.76 -11.32 5.29
CA ILE A 162 1.73 -10.27 5.61
C ILE A 162 1.28 -8.95 4.98
N THR A 163 1.58 -7.85 5.68
CA THR A 163 1.50 -6.50 5.12
C THR A 163 2.90 -5.92 5.09
N SER A 164 3.26 -5.31 3.96
CA SER A 164 4.50 -4.54 3.82
C SER A 164 4.19 -3.06 3.77
N TYR A 165 5.17 -2.21 4.17
CA TYR A 165 5.07 -0.76 4.02
C TYR A 165 6.39 -0.16 3.54
N ALA A 166 6.29 0.95 2.81
CA ALA A 166 7.38 1.80 2.40
C ALA A 166 7.02 3.27 2.67
N ILE A 167 7.87 4.00 3.39
CA ILE A 167 7.79 5.46 3.49
C ILE A 167 8.68 6.03 2.40
N LEU A 168 8.06 6.73 1.46
CA LEU A 168 8.68 7.24 0.26
C LEU A 168 8.69 8.78 0.28
N LYS A 169 9.85 9.35 -0.03
CA LYS A 169 10.04 10.81 -0.11
C LYS A 169 10.42 11.19 -1.54
N ASP A 170 9.63 12.05 -2.15
CA ASP A 170 9.97 12.63 -3.46
C ASP A 170 11.24 13.48 -3.33
N LYS A 171 12.26 13.15 -4.12
CA LYS A 171 13.58 13.79 -4.08
C LYS A 171 13.54 15.24 -4.56
N THR A 172 12.53 15.63 -5.34
CA THR A 172 12.39 16.96 -5.93
C THR A 172 11.55 17.86 -5.04
N THR A 173 10.37 17.38 -4.61
CA THR A 173 9.41 18.19 -3.86
C THR A 173 9.58 18.08 -2.36
N GLY A 174 10.19 16.98 -1.88
CA GLY A 174 10.26 16.63 -0.46
C GLY A 174 8.95 16.06 0.10
N PHE A 175 7.93 15.87 -0.75
CA PHE A 175 6.67 15.24 -0.36
C PHE A 175 6.92 13.82 0.17
N VAL A 176 6.28 13.47 1.28
CA VAL A 176 6.42 12.16 1.93
C VAL A 176 5.06 11.48 2.01
N TYR A 177 5.00 10.22 1.66
CA TYR A 177 3.82 9.38 1.86
C TYR A 177 4.21 7.95 2.25
N ALA A 178 3.27 7.22 2.81
CA ALA A 178 3.43 5.80 3.11
C ALA A 178 2.58 4.96 2.17
N HIS A 179 3.20 3.96 1.54
CA HIS A 179 2.53 2.93 0.78
C HIS A 179 2.51 1.64 1.59
N PHE A 180 1.33 1.14 1.91
CA PHE A 180 1.10 -0.18 2.50
C PHE A 180 0.53 -1.12 1.44
N ASN A 181 0.96 -2.38 1.44
CA ASN A 181 0.43 -3.40 0.53
C ASN A 181 0.15 -4.69 1.28
N THR A 182 -0.98 -5.32 1.01
CA THR A 182 -1.44 -6.51 1.71
C THR A 182 -2.10 -7.53 0.79
N HIS A 183 -2.22 -8.78 1.26
CA HIS A 183 -3.08 -9.81 0.69
C HIS A 183 -3.75 -10.54 1.85
N LEU A 184 -5.03 -10.26 2.08
CA LEU A 184 -5.78 -10.83 3.20
C LEU A 184 -6.12 -12.30 2.98
N ASP A 185 -6.48 -13.00 4.05
CA ASP A 185 -6.88 -14.39 3.96
C ASP A 185 -8.18 -14.54 3.15
N HIS A 186 -8.30 -15.63 2.38
CA HIS A 186 -9.42 -15.84 1.47
C HIS A 186 -10.54 -16.67 2.06
N GLU A 187 -10.35 -17.28 3.26
CA GLU A 187 -11.35 -18.08 3.95
C GLU A 187 -11.69 -17.55 5.34
N GLY A 188 -10.67 -17.13 6.11
CA GLY A 188 -10.79 -16.75 7.51
C GLY A 188 -11.46 -15.39 7.69
N ALA A 189 -12.77 -15.36 7.96
CA ALA A 189 -13.50 -14.11 8.14
C ALA A 189 -13.07 -13.33 9.40
N VAL A 190 -12.67 -14.02 10.45
CA VAL A 190 -12.09 -13.39 11.66
C VAL A 190 -10.70 -12.86 11.34
N ALA A 191 -9.87 -13.64 10.64
CA ALA A 191 -8.55 -13.24 10.21
C ALA A 191 -8.60 -11.97 9.33
N GLN A 192 -9.57 -11.86 8.41
CA GLN A 192 -9.77 -10.64 7.62
C GLN A 192 -10.09 -9.43 8.51
N ALA A 193 -11.05 -9.56 9.43
CA ALA A 193 -11.47 -8.46 10.30
C ALA A 193 -10.36 -7.99 11.26
N GLU A 194 -9.67 -8.92 11.88
CA GLU A 194 -8.56 -8.63 12.81
C GLU A 194 -7.33 -8.09 12.06
N SER A 195 -7.07 -8.58 10.85
CA SER A 195 -6.04 -8.03 9.97
C SER A 195 -6.28 -6.57 9.63
N ILE A 196 -7.52 -6.18 9.34
CA ILE A 196 -7.90 -4.78 9.10
C ILE A 196 -7.60 -3.92 10.33
N ALA A 197 -7.98 -4.40 11.53
CA ALA A 197 -7.71 -3.70 12.77
C ALA A 197 -6.20 -3.55 13.03
N LEU A 198 -5.44 -4.60 12.79
CA LEU A 198 -3.98 -4.60 12.94
C LEU A 198 -3.30 -3.65 11.95
N ILE A 199 -3.65 -3.71 10.66
CA ILE A 199 -3.14 -2.79 9.62
C ILE A 199 -3.45 -1.35 10.00
N SER A 200 -4.68 -1.06 10.44
CA SER A 200 -5.06 0.29 10.87
C SER A 200 -4.23 0.78 12.06
N ALA A 201 -3.92 -0.09 13.03
CA ALA A 201 -3.07 0.25 14.16
C ALA A 201 -1.63 0.57 13.72
N TYR A 202 -1.05 -0.23 12.81
CA TYR A 202 0.27 0.01 12.25
C TYR A 202 0.31 1.29 11.39
N ILE A 203 -0.72 1.58 10.60
CA ILE A 203 -0.83 2.84 9.87
C ILE A 203 -0.79 4.02 10.85
N ALA A 204 -1.55 3.97 11.93
CA ALA A 204 -1.59 5.04 12.92
C ALA A 204 -0.27 5.20 13.69
N GLU A 205 0.52 4.14 13.84
CA GLU A 205 1.83 4.17 14.49
C GLU A 205 2.93 4.66 13.55
N ILE A 206 2.98 4.12 12.32
CA ILE A 206 4.07 4.34 11.35
C ILE A 206 3.89 5.65 10.58
N ALA A 207 2.66 6.01 10.25
CA ALA A 207 2.34 7.13 9.36
C ALA A 207 1.23 8.04 9.93
N PRO A 208 1.35 8.53 11.19
CA PRO A 208 0.27 9.25 11.88
C PRO A 208 -0.13 10.55 11.18
N ASP A 209 0.83 11.23 10.56
CA ASP A 209 0.68 12.61 10.08
C ASP A 209 1.07 12.78 8.60
N ILE A 210 1.07 11.71 7.82
CA ILE A 210 1.40 11.74 6.39
C ILE A 210 0.31 11.04 5.55
N PRO A 211 0.22 11.35 4.25
CA PRO A 211 -0.62 10.61 3.33
C PRO A 211 -0.29 9.12 3.33
N VAL A 212 -1.34 8.30 3.32
CA VAL A 212 -1.24 6.84 3.28
C VAL A 212 -2.04 6.32 2.10
N VAL A 213 -1.43 5.39 1.37
CA VAL A 213 -2.06 4.55 0.38
C VAL A 213 -1.96 3.10 0.86
N LEU A 214 -3.06 2.38 0.85
CA LEU A 214 -3.13 0.94 1.16
C LEU A 214 -3.68 0.21 -0.05
N THR A 215 -2.81 -0.54 -0.74
CA THR A 215 -3.15 -1.41 -1.86
C THR A 215 -3.31 -2.85 -1.40
N GLY A 216 -4.05 -3.65 -2.14
CA GLY A 216 -4.08 -5.09 -1.87
C GLY A 216 -5.24 -5.84 -2.51
N ASP A 217 -5.11 -7.18 -2.43
CA ASP A 217 -6.20 -8.12 -2.59
C ASP A 217 -6.76 -8.42 -1.19
N PHE A 218 -7.97 -7.95 -0.95
CA PHE A 218 -8.61 -8.07 0.37
C PHE A 218 -9.47 -9.33 0.49
N ASN A 219 -9.66 -10.07 -0.61
CA ASN A 219 -10.45 -11.30 -0.64
C ASN A 219 -11.90 -11.17 -0.11
N PHE A 220 -12.45 -9.97 -0.11
CA PHE A 220 -13.86 -9.74 0.18
C PHE A 220 -14.46 -8.68 -0.76
N PRO A 221 -15.75 -8.82 -1.12
CA PRO A 221 -16.38 -7.91 -2.05
C PRO A 221 -16.74 -6.58 -1.40
N GLU A 222 -16.83 -5.55 -2.23
CA GLU A 222 -17.39 -4.25 -1.90
C GLU A 222 -18.78 -4.38 -1.26
N GLY A 223 -19.02 -3.61 -0.20
CA GLY A 223 -20.26 -3.62 0.57
C GLY A 223 -20.40 -4.79 1.56
N SER A 224 -19.38 -5.65 1.68
CA SER A 224 -19.34 -6.68 2.72
C SER A 224 -19.09 -6.08 4.11
N TYR A 225 -19.28 -6.88 5.15
CA TYR A 225 -19.00 -6.48 6.54
C TYR A 225 -17.53 -6.03 6.71
N ASN A 226 -16.59 -6.75 6.12
CA ASN A 226 -15.15 -6.44 6.22
C ASN A 226 -14.79 -5.19 5.42
N TYR A 227 -15.40 -4.97 4.25
CA TYR A 227 -15.27 -3.71 3.51
C TYR A 227 -15.72 -2.51 4.36
N GLU A 228 -16.90 -2.59 4.97
CA GLU A 228 -17.41 -1.56 5.86
C GLU A 228 -16.51 -1.36 7.11
N THR A 229 -15.81 -2.42 7.53
CA THR A 229 -14.86 -2.34 8.63
C THR A 229 -13.62 -1.54 8.24
N VAL A 230 -13.10 -1.69 6.99
CA VAL A 230 -12.04 -0.82 6.48
C VAL A 230 -12.46 0.65 6.51
N LEU A 231 -13.64 0.97 6.02
CA LEU A 231 -14.12 2.36 6.00
C LEU A 231 -14.28 2.96 7.41
N LYS A 232 -14.64 2.17 8.40
CA LYS A 232 -14.73 2.59 9.81
C LYS A 232 -13.38 2.93 10.45
N THR A 233 -12.26 2.49 9.88
CA THR A 233 -10.91 2.91 10.34
C THR A 233 -10.57 4.34 9.95
N GLY A 234 -11.35 4.97 9.08
CA GLY A 234 -11.12 6.30 8.51
C GLY A 234 -10.43 6.28 7.16
N LEU A 235 -10.09 5.11 6.65
CA LEU A 235 -9.66 4.94 5.26
C LEU A 235 -10.85 5.12 4.32
N LYS A 236 -10.57 5.65 3.13
CA LYS A 236 -11.55 5.90 2.08
C LYS A 236 -11.17 5.07 0.86
N ASP A 237 -12.17 4.49 0.21
CA ASP A 237 -11.97 3.84 -1.08
C ASP A 237 -11.74 4.92 -2.16
N SER A 238 -10.59 4.85 -2.83
CA SER A 238 -10.20 5.77 -3.89
C SER A 238 -11.17 5.77 -5.06
N LYS A 239 -11.83 4.64 -5.34
CA LYS A 239 -12.89 4.51 -6.35
C LYS A 239 -13.98 5.55 -6.16
N TYR A 240 -14.48 5.71 -4.93
CA TYR A 240 -15.57 6.65 -4.62
C TYR A 240 -15.11 8.09 -4.38
N MET A 241 -13.80 8.31 -4.36
CA MET A 241 -13.22 9.65 -4.39
C MET A 241 -12.91 10.13 -5.80
N ALA A 242 -12.81 9.20 -6.76
CA ALA A 242 -12.45 9.48 -8.15
C ALA A 242 -13.55 10.27 -8.88
N THR A 243 -13.12 11.21 -9.74
CA THR A 243 -14.02 11.93 -10.63
C THR A 243 -14.52 11.03 -11.76
N GLU A 244 -13.66 10.10 -12.19
CA GLU A 244 -13.96 9.09 -13.20
C GLU A 244 -13.52 7.73 -12.66
N TYR A 245 -14.38 6.72 -12.73
CA TYR A 245 -14.05 5.40 -12.22
C TYR A 245 -14.69 4.27 -13.03
N ASP A 246 -13.96 3.16 -13.12
CA ASP A 246 -14.47 1.90 -13.64
C ASP A 246 -15.21 1.14 -12.53
N ASP A 247 -16.32 0.48 -12.93
CA ASP A 247 -17.16 -0.31 -12.01
C ASP A 247 -17.24 -1.76 -12.49
N HIS A 248 -16.11 -2.46 -12.45
CA HIS A 248 -15.95 -3.86 -12.85
C HIS A 248 -15.42 -4.68 -11.70
N ALA A 249 -15.60 -6.01 -11.80
CA ALA A 249 -14.88 -6.94 -10.92
C ALA A 249 -13.38 -6.90 -11.20
N THR A 250 -12.58 -6.99 -10.16
CA THR A 250 -11.11 -7.11 -10.31
C THR A 250 -10.67 -8.57 -10.44
N TYR A 251 -11.36 -9.52 -9.80
CA TYR A 251 -11.11 -10.95 -9.94
C TYR A 251 -12.01 -11.56 -11.03
N HIS A 252 -11.39 -12.22 -11.99
CA HIS A 252 -12.09 -12.89 -13.09
C HIS A 252 -11.78 -14.39 -13.21
N GLY A 253 -10.83 -14.95 -12.45
CA GLY A 253 -10.53 -16.37 -12.42
C GLY A 253 -10.20 -16.98 -13.80
N TYR A 254 -9.61 -16.16 -14.69
CA TYR A 254 -9.39 -16.48 -16.13
C TYR A 254 -10.67 -16.69 -16.96
N HIS A 255 -11.80 -16.16 -16.51
CA HIS A 255 -13.03 -16.13 -17.29
C HIS A 255 -13.13 -14.82 -18.10
N VAL A 256 -13.52 -14.92 -19.37
CA VAL A 256 -13.65 -13.75 -20.28
C VAL A 256 -14.94 -12.97 -20.00
N ILE A 257 -15.95 -13.62 -19.44
CA ILE A 257 -17.24 -13.00 -19.12
C ILE A 257 -17.41 -13.04 -17.62
N ILE A 258 -17.47 -11.86 -17.00
CA ILE A 258 -17.76 -11.69 -15.58
C ILE A 258 -19.07 -10.94 -15.49
N THR A 259 -20.03 -11.52 -14.79
CA THR A 259 -21.33 -10.89 -14.53
C THR A 259 -21.52 -10.71 -13.04
N ASP A 260 -22.01 -9.55 -12.62
CA ASP A 260 -22.45 -9.23 -11.26
C ASP A 260 -21.40 -9.41 -10.14
N ALA A 261 -20.12 -9.56 -10.49
CA ALA A 261 -19.05 -9.65 -9.51
C ALA A 261 -18.59 -8.25 -9.08
N LYS A 262 -18.18 -8.13 -7.82
CA LYS A 262 -17.66 -6.91 -7.21
C LYS A 262 -16.14 -6.95 -7.13
N PRO A 263 -15.46 -5.79 -7.06
CA PRO A 263 -14.03 -5.75 -6.75
C PRO A 263 -13.72 -6.45 -5.43
N ILE A 264 -12.54 -7.08 -5.37
CA ILE A 264 -11.93 -7.62 -4.16
C ILE A 264 -10.51 -7.08 -3.96
N ASP A 265 -9.97 -6.42 -4.97
CA ASP A 265 -8.74 -5.64 -4.90
C ASP A 265 -9.11 -4.17 -4.72
N TYR A 266 -8.32 -3.44 -3.92
CA TYR A 266 -8.62 -2.06 -3.57
C TYR A 266 -7.36 -1.20 -3.48
N VAL A 267 -7.58 0.10 -3.64
CA VAL A 267 -6.66 1.16 -3.25
C VAL A 267 -7.41 2.05 -2.28
N PHE A 268 -7.08 1.94 -0.99
CA PHE A 268 -7.61 2.83 0.05
C PHE A 268 -6.62 3.96 0.34
N VAL A 269 -7.15 5.10 0.76
CA VAL A 269 -6.35 6.26 1.15
C VAL A 269 -6.84 6.84 2.47
N ASN A 270 -5.95 7.50 3.23
CA ASN A 270 -6.35 8.19 4.46
C ASN A 270 -6.88 9.60 4.22
N GLY A 271 -7.24 10.32 5.30
CA GLY A 271 -7.81 11.65 5.24
C GLY A 271 -6.89 12.73 4.66
N TYR A 272 -5.60 12.46 4.47
CA TYR A 272 -4.65 13.40 3.85
C TYR A 272 -4.74 13.41 2.32
N CYS A 273 -5.33 12.39 1.69
CA CYS A 273 -5.66 12.43 0.27
C CYS A 273 -6.87 13.33 0.06
N SER A 274 -6.71 14.43 -0.68
CA SER A 274 -7.75 15.43 -0.90
C SER A 274 -8.68 15.10 -2.08
N SER A 275 -8.14 14.45 -3.12
CA SER A 275 -8.87 14.12 -4.36
C SER A 275 -8.22 12.95 -5.06
N VAL A 276 -9.02 12.26 -5.86
CA VAL A 276 -8.61 11.24 -6.81
C VAL A 276 -9.17 11.65 -8.17
N LYS A 277 -8.31 11.69 -9.17
CA LYS A 277 -8.69 12.09 -10.52
C LYS A 277 -9.39 10.94 -11.25
N SER A 278 -8.75 9.77 -11.25
CA SER A 278 -9.25 8.58 -11.91
C SER A 278 -8.99 7.31 -11.11
N TYR A 279 -9.88 6.35 -11.26
CA TYR A 279 -9.74 4.97 -10.80
C TYR A 279 -10.04 4.06 -11.98
N SER A 280 -9.04 3.34 -12.45
CA SER A 280 -9.14 2.49 -13.62
C SER A 280 -8.86 1.03 -13.27
N ILE A 281 -9.64 0.14 -13.86
CA ILE A 281 -9.40 -1.30 -13.84
C ILE A 281 -8.97 -1.67 -15.25
N ASN A 282 -7.68 -2.00 -15.42
CA ASN A 282 -7.14 -2.31 -16.73
C ASN A 282 -7.59 -3.71 -17.18
N THR A 283 -8.57 -3.74 -18.08
CA THR A 283 -9.15 -4.95 -18.66
C THR A 283 -8.57 -5.29 -20.02
N ASP A 284 -7.46 -4.67 -20.43
CA ASP A 284 -6.86 -4.89 -21.75
C ASP A 284 -6.31 -6.32 -21.88
N PHE A 285 -6.80 -6.98 -22.92
CA PHE A 285 -6.34 -8.30 -23.35
C PHE A 285 -5.27 -8.16 -24.44
N ASN A 286 -4.25 -7.33 -24.20
CA ASN A 286 -3.09 -7.27 -25.06
C ASN A 286 -2.55 -8.70 -25.20
N HIS A 287 -2.23 -9.15 -26.38
CA HIS A 287 -1.72 -10.51 -26.65
C HIS A 287 -2.72 -11.70 -26.54
N HIS A 288 -4.02 -11.49 -26.37
CA HIS A 288 -5.01 -12.56 -26.20
C HIS A 288 -4.75 -13.53 -25.02
N ILE A 289 -3.94 -13.11 -24.05
CA ILE A 289 -3.62 -13.86 -22.84
C ILE A 289 -3.98 -12.99 -21.63
N LEU A 290 -4.75 -13.54 -20.74
CA LEU A 290 -4.95 -12.96 -19.41
C LEU A 290 -3.66 -13.13 -18.60
N ALA A 291 -3.01 -12.01 -18.28
CA ALA A 291 -1.71 -12.03 -17.60
C ALA A 291 -1.81 -12.50 -16.14
N SER A 292 -2.94 -12.30 -15.48
CA SER A 292 -3.30 -12.81 -14.17
C SER A 292 -4.74 -13.31 -14.19
N ASP A 293 -5.27 -13.81 -13.10
CA ASP A 293 -6.69 -14.01 -12.85
C ASP A 293 -7.35 -12.81 -12.17
N HIS A 294 -6.57 -11.76 -11.93
CA HIS A 294 -7.01 -10.44 -11.52
C HIS A 294 -6.65 -9.39 -12.57
N PHE A 295 -7.46 -8.33 -12.64
CA PHE A 295 -7.13 -7.10 -13.34
C PHE A 295 -6.42 -6.14 -12.38
N PRO A 296 -5.38 -5.42 -12.84
CA PRO A 296 -4.77 -4.39 -12.02
C PRO A 296 -5.67 -3.17 -11.88
N ILE A 297 -5.53 -2.49 -10.75
CA ILE A 297 -6.15 -1.19 -10.47
C ILE A 297 -5.08 -0.13 -10.58
N THR A 298 -5.38 0.97 -11.29
CA THR A 298 -4.55 2.18 -11.36
C THR A 298 -5.36 3.38 -10.87
N VAL A 299 -4.75 4.19 -9.99
CA VAL A 299 -5.37 5.37 -9.36
C VAL A 299 -4.46 6.59 -9.55
N GLU A 300 -5.03 7.69 -10.05
CA GLU A 300 -4.35 8.99 -10.17
C GLU A 300 -4.91 10.03 -9.19
#